data_9f84142e6d70d2945be018633edcbb8a
#
_entry.id   9f84142e6d70d2945be018633edcbb8a
#
_cell.length_a   1.000
_cell.length_b   1.000
_cell.length_c   1.000
_cell.angle_alpha   90.00
_cell.angle_beta   90.00
_cell.angle_gamma   90.00
#
_symmetry.space_group_name_H-M   'P 1'
#
loop_
_entity.id
_entity.type
_entity.pdbx_description
1 polymer ?
#
loop_
_entity_poly.entity_id
_entity_poly.type
_entity_poly.pdbx_seq_one_letter_code
_entity_poly.pdbx_strand_id
1 'polypeptide(L)'
;MKDLKSPLRYPGGKSRATNFLFDSCNMPVDTISAYREPFLGGGSCAFAFTKMHTITPVWVNDKYYNLYCFWVTLRDEGKKLANKLHDVKDELSNSADPLQAHLDYYKVMREGLKNA
;
A
#
# COMPACT_ATOMS: atom_id res chain seq x y z
N MET A 1 -2.37 -16.31 11.67
CA MET A 1 -2.03 -15.46 10.50
C MET A 1 -1.65 -14.08 11.02
N LYS A 2 -0.48 -13.57 10.62
CA LYS A 2 -0.11 -12.19 10.98
C LYS A 2 -1.12 -11.23 10.38
N ASP A 3 -1.48 -10.21 11.14
CA ASP A 3 -2.35 -9.14 10.65
C ASP A 3 -1.72 -8.45 9.43
N LEU A 4 -2.37 -8.56 8.29
CA LEU A 4 -1.96 -7.84 7.09
C LEU A 4 -2.24 -6.34 7.28
N LYS A 5 -1.18 -5.55 7.23
CA LYS A 5 -1.25 -4.09 7.26
C LYS A 5 -0.70 -3.54 5.96
N SER A 6 -1.15 -2.34 5.59
CA SER A 6 -0.59 -1.66 4.43
C SER A 6 0.93 -1.52 4.56
N PRO A 7 1.71 -1.84 3.51
CA PRO A 7 3.15 -1.60 3.48
C PRO A 7 3.51 -0.12 3.33
N LEU A 8 2.54 0.73 3.00
CA LEU A 8 2.75 2.15 2.74
C LEU A 8 2.32 3.03 3.91
N ARG A 9 3.15 4.03 4.21
CA ARG A 9 2.73 5.20 5.00
C ARG A 9 2.15 6.21 4.03
N TYR A 10 0.83 6.37 4.04
CA TYR A 10 0.13 7.21 3.09
C TYR A 10 -0.56 8.38 3.80
N PRO A 11 -0.33 9.64 3.34
CA PRO A 11 -1.04 10.81 3.89
C PRO A 11 -2.55 10.66 3.73
N GLY A 12 -3.31 10.92 4.79
CA GLY A 12 -4.76 10.69 4.80
C GLY A 12 -5.17 9.23 4.90
N GLY A 13 -4.23 8.32 5.22
CA GLY A 13 -4.53 6.91 5.42
C GLY A 13 -5.55 6.68 6.55
N LYS A 14 -6.44 5.71 6.34
CA LYS A 14 -7.59 5.45 7.21
C LYS A 14 -7.37 4.30 8.19
N SER A 15 -6.11 3.91 8.44
CA SER A 15 -5.80 2.75 9.29
C SER A 15 -6.36 2.82 10.70
N ARG A 16 -6.49 4.03 11.26
CA ARG A 16 -7.07 4.27 12.59
C ARG A 16 -8.60 4.34 12.59
N ALA A 17 -9.21 4.58 11.43
CA ALA A 17 -10.63 4.77 11.27
C ALA A 17 -11.34 3.57 10.63
N THR A 18 -10.64 2.50 10.27
CA THR A 18 -11.21 1.36 9.55
C THR A 18 -12.34 0.69 10.31
N ASN A 19 -12.16 0.43 11.60
CA ASN A 19 -13.21 -0.17 12.43
C ASN A 19 -14.45 0.73 12.50
N PHE A 20 -14.24 2.02 12.74
CA PHE A 20 -15.35 2.98 12.78
C PHE A 20 -16.11 3.05 11.44
N LEU A 21 -15.39 3.04 10.32
CA LEU A 21 -16.00 3.08 8.98
C LEU A 21 -16.83 1.83 8.71
N PHE A 22 -16.32 0.65 9.05
CA PHE A 22 -17.06 -0.60 8.85
C PHE A 22 -18.23 -0.75 9.83
N ASP A 23 -18.07 -0.33 11.07
CA ASP A 23 -19.17 -0.35 12.06
C ASP A 23 -20.30 0.63 11.70
N SER A 24 -19.95 1.74 11.03
CA SER A 24 -20.92 2.73 10.54
C SER A 24 -21.64 2.28 9.26
N CYS A 25 -21.14 1.25 8.61
CA CYS A 25 -21.75 0.66 7.43
C CYS A 25 -22.89 -0.27 7.86
N ASN A 26 -24.13 0.20 7.80
CA ASN A 26 -25.33 -0.57 8.22
C ASN A 26 -25.69 -1.71 7.24
N MET A 27 -24.71 -2.28 6.56
CA MET A 27 -24.97 -3.38 5.64
C MET A 27 -24.72 -4.72 6.34
N PRO A 28 -25.65 -5.68 6.25
CA PRO A 28 -25.42 -7.03 6.74
C PRO A 28 -24.21 -7.64 6.00
N VAL A 29 -23.22 -8.03 6.77
CA VAL A 29 -21.92 -8.53 6.29
C VAL A 29 -22.09 -9.74 5.36
N ASP A 30 -23.06 -10.60 5.64
CA ASP A 30 -23.34 -11.84 4.90
C ASP A 30 -23.94 -11.60 3.50
N THR A 31 -24.34 -10.38 3.19
CA THR A 31 -24.95 -10.00 1.90
C THR A 31 -24.00 -9.32 0.93
N ILE A 32 -22.73 -9.09 1.33
CA ILE A 32 -21.74 -8.42 0.49
C ILE A 32 -21.19 -9.41 -0.54
N SER A 33 -21.48 -9.15 -1.82
CA SER A 33 -21.02 -9.96 -2.93
C SER A 33 -19.69 -9.48 -3.55
N ALA A 34 -19.34 -8.20 -3.37
CA ALA A 34 -18.07 -7.62 -3.83
C ALA A 34 -17.74 -6.36 -3.05
N TYR A 35 -16.45 -6.12 -2.87
CA TYR A 35 -15.92 -4.88 -2.29
C TYR A 35 -15.25 -4.05 -3.39
N ARG A 36 -15.56 -2.76 -3.45
CA ARG A 36 -14.98 -1.85 -4.44
C ARG A 36 -14.46 -0.59 -3.77
N GLU A 37 -13.21 -0.25 -4.04
CA GLU A 37 -12.54 0.94 -3.51
C GLU A 37 -11.83 1.68 -4.65
N PRO A 38 -12.46 2.73 -5.24
CA PRO A 38 -11.89 3.45 -6.38
C PRO A 38 -10.74 4.40 -6.00
N PHE A 39 -10.61 4.75 -4.73
CA PHE A 39 -9.56 5.62 -4.18
C PHE A 39 -8.78 4.86 -3.12
N LEU A 40 -7.99 3.88 -3.55
CA LEU A 40 -7.32 2.92 -2.67
C LEU A 40 -6.34 3.56 -1.70
N GLY A 41 -5.54 4.53 -2.17
CA GLY A 41 -4.50 5.16 -1.35
C GLY A 41 -3.52 4.14 -0.78
N GLY A 42 -3.32 4.15 0.52
CA GLY A 42 -2.49 3.20 1.24
C GLY A 42 -3.09 1.80 1.42
N GLY A 43 -4.34 1.59 1.03
CA GLY A 43 -4.99 0.28 1.06
C GLY A 43 -5.50 -0.18 2.43
N SER A 44 -5.52 0.67 3.44
CA SER A 44 -5.88 0.29 4.80
C SER A 44 -7.28 -0.32 4.91
N CYS A 45 -8.27 0.26 4.22
CA CYS A 45 -9.64 -0.25 4.23
C CYS A 45 -9.75 -1.58 3.49
N ALA A 46 -9.12 -1.72 2.32
CA ALA A 46 -9.12 -2.96 1.55
C ALA A 46 -8.49 -4.11 2.34
N PHE A 47 -7.35 -3.87 3.00
CA PHE A 47 -6.71 -4.88 3.86
C PHE A 47 -7.59 -5.26 5.05
N ALA A 48 -8.23 -4.30 5.71
CA ALA A 48 -9.16 -4.58 6.81
C ALA A 48 -10.37 -5.38 6.34
N PHE A 49 -10.91 -5.08 5.16
CA PHE A 49 -12.00 -5.83 4.56
C PHE A 49 -11.61 -7.27 4.24
N THR A 50 -10.47 -7.49 3.58
CA THR A 50 -10.00 -8.84 3.21
C THR A 50 -9.73 -9.72 4.42
N LYS A 51 -9.37 -9.13 5.55
CA LYS A 51 -9.20 -9.83 6.82
C LYS A 51 -10.54 -10.38 7.36
N MET A 52 -11.62 -9.63 7.20
CA MET A 52 -12.97 -10.04 7.63
C MET A 52 -13.67 -10.94 6.62
N HIS A 53 -13.37 -10.78 5.32
CA HIS A 53 -14.03 -11.43 4.20
C HIS A 53 -13.01 -12.04 3.23
N THR A 54 -12.51 -13.22 3.56
CA THR A 54 -11.40 -13.86 2.84
C THR A 54 -11.73 -14.35 1.43
N ILE A 55 -13.00 -14.55 1.13
CA ILE A 55 -13.45 -15.11 -0.17
C ILE A 55 -14.22 -14.12 -1.04
N THR A 56 -14.53 -12.92 -0.54
CA THR A 56 -15.27 -11.92 -1.29
C THR A 56 -14.36 -11.23 -2.31
N PRO A 57 -14.78 -11.11 -3.59
CA PRO A 57 -13.99 -10.39 -4.59
C PRO A 57 -13.75 -8.93 -4.20
N VAL A 58 -12.52 -8.48 -4.35
CA VAL A 58 -12.09 -7.11 -4.04
C VAL A 58 -11.62 -6.44 -5.32
N TRP A 59 -12.27 -5.35 -5.68
CA TRP A 59 -11.86 -4.49 -6.78
C TRP A 59 -11.35 -3.16 -6.22
N VAL A 60 -10.13 -2.81 -6.57
CA VAL A 60 -9.47 -1.58 -6.09
C VAL A 60 -8.90 -0.79 -7.26
N ASN A 61 -8.83 0.52 -7.10
CA ASN A 61 -8.24 1.42 -8.07
C ASN A 61 -7.67 2.66 -7.37
N ASP A 62 -6.75 3.33 -8.03
CA ASP A 62 -6.31 4.67 -7.63
C ASP A 62 -6.01 5.51 -8.86
N LYS A 63 -6.35 6.80 -8.78
CA LYS A 63 -6.10 7.76 -9.86
C LYS A 63 -4.62 8.09 -10.00
N TYR A 64 -3.87 8.05 -8.90
CA TYR A 64 -2.45 8.35 -8.94
C TYR A 64 -1.69 7.19 -9.59
N TYR A 65 -1.22 7.40 -10.81
CA TYR A 65 -0.65 6.35 -11.65
C TYR A 65 0.54 5.62 -11.00
N ASN A 66 1.44 6.34 -10.34
CA ASN A 66 2.59 5.72 -9.67
C ASN A 66 2.16 4.78 -8.54
N LEU A 67 1.12 5.15 -7.80
CA LEU A 67 0.54 4.32 -6.76
C LEU A 67 -0.17 3.10 -7.35
N TYR A 68 -0.89 3.28 -8.43
CA TYR A 68 -1.47 2.18 -9.19
C TYR A 68 -0.40 1.18 -9.65
N CYS A 69 0.69 1.66 -10.22
CA CYS A 69 1.82 0.81 -10.63
C CYS A 69 2.42 0.04 -9.46
N PHE A 70 2.57 0.67 -8.30
CA PHE A 70 3.05 -0.01 -7.09
C PHE A 70 2.14 -1.19 -6.72
N TRP A 71 0.83 -0.98 -6.66
CA TRP A 71 -0.11 -2.03 -6.28
C TRP A 71 -0.17 -3.17 -7.28
N VAL A 72 -0.13 -2.88 -8.57
CA VAL A 72 -0.09 -3.89 -9.64
C VAL A 72 1.21 -4.70 -9.56
N THR A 73 2.34 -4.04 -9.37
CA THR A 73 3.63 -4.72 -9.23
C THR A 73 3.68 -5.60 -7.98
N LEU A 74 3.13 -5.12 -6.87
CA LEU A 74 3.04 -5.90 -5.64
C LEU A 74 2.19 -7.16 -5.83
N ARG A 75 1.07 -7.05 -6.54
CA ARG A 75 0.20 -8.18 -6.84
C ARG A 75 0.87 -9.20 -7.76
N ASP A 76 1.46 -8.75 -8.85
CA ASP A 76 1.92 -9.62 -9.94
C ASP A 76 3.38 -10.07 -9.79
N GLU A 77 4.23 -9.21 -9.21
CA GLU A 77 5.67 -9.45 -9.03
C GLU A 77 6.17 -9.09 -7.63
N GLY A 78 5.37 -9.34 -6.61
CA GLY A 78 5.64 -8.90 -5.23
C GLY A 78 6.99 -9.35 -4.69
N LYS A 79 7.39 -10.59 -4.97
CA LYS A 79 8.69 -11.12 -4.53
C LYS A 79 9.86 -10.38 -5.17
N LYS A 80 9.76 -10.09 -6.46
CA LYS A 80 10.77 -9.35 -7.21
C LYS A 80 10.87 -7.90 -6.71
N LEU A 81 9.73 -7.26 -6.44
CA LEU A 81 9.67 -5.94 -5.84
C LEU A 81 10.35 -5.92 -4.45
N ALA A 82 10.03 -6.89 -3.59
CA ALA A 82 10.62 -6.99 -2.27
C ALA A 82 12.15 -7.16 -2.33
N ASN A 83 12.65 -8.02 -3.21
CA ASN A 83 14.09 -8.22 -3.41
C ASN A 83 14.78 -6.93 -3.84
N LYS A 84 14.18 -6.20 -4.79
CA LYS A 84 14.74 -4.92 -5.26
C LYS A 84 14.78 -3.86 -4.15
N LEU A 85 13.75 -3.79 -3.32
CA LEU A 85 13.72 -2.88 -2.17
C LEU A 85 14.78 -3.26 -1.12
N HIS A 86 15.01 -4.55 -0.90
CA HIS A 86 16.08 -5.02 -0.02
C HIS A 86 17.46 -4.64 -0.57
N ASP A 87 17.71 -4.82 -1.86
CA ASP A 87 18.98 -4.46 -2.50
C ASP A 87 19.26 -2.95 -2.33
N VAL A 88 18.28 -2.10 -2.59
CA VAL A 88 18.42 -0.65 -2.40
C VAL A 88 18.70 -0.31 -0.93
N LYS A 89 17.98 -0.93 0.00
CA LYS A 89 18.19 -0.72 1.43
C LYS A 89 19.61 -1.10 1.84
N ASP A 90 20.10 -2.24 1.38
CA ASP A 90 21.44 -2.73 1.71
C ASP A 90 22.53 -1.83 1.12
N GLU A 91 22.39 -1.40 -0.12
CA GLU A 91 23.30 -0.47 -0.78
C GLU A 91 23.42 0.84 0.01
N LEU A 92 22.29 1.44 0.37
CA LEU A 92 22.27 2.69 1.14
C LEU A 92 22.84 2.53 2.55
N SER A 93 22.54 1.41 3.21
CA SER A 93 23.00 1.15 4.58
C SER A 93 24.49 0.82 4.66
N ASN A 94 25.08 0.30 3.60
CA ASN A 94 26.50 -0.03 3.50
C ASN A 94 27.37 1.12 2.95
N SER A 95 26.78 2.28 2.67
CA SER A 95 27.54 3.46 2.21
C SER A 95 28.37 4.05 3.35
N ALA A 96 29.37 4.90 3.01
CA ALA A 96 30.25 5.55 3.98
C ALA A 96 29.48 6.47 4.95
N ASP A 97 28.40 7.11 4.49
CA ASP A 97 27.48 7.92 5.30
C ASP A 97 26.04 7.48 4.99
N PRO A 98 25.50 6.48 5.69
CA PRO A 98 24.17 5.94 5.42
C PRO A 98 23.06 6.97 5.50
N LEU A 99 23.10 7.89 6.45
CA LEU A 99 22.07 8.93 6.61
C LEU A 99 22.05 9.86 5.40
N GLN A 100 23.20 10.33 4.96
CA GLN A 100 23.31 11.19 3.77
C GLN A 100 22.91 10.46 2.50
N ALA A 101 23.30 9.19 2.35
CA ALA A 101 22.91 8.35 1.23
C ALA A 101 21.39 8.19 1.11
N HIS A 102 20.70 7.95 2.22
CA HIS A 102 19.24 7.87 2.26
C HIS A 102 18.57 9.19 1.89
N LEU A 103 19.10 10.32 2.38
CA LEU A 103 18.57 11.64 2.06
C LEU A 103 18.75 11.97 0.56
N ASP A 104 19.90 11.67 -0.01
CA ASP A 104 20.19 11.90 -1.42
C ASP A 104 19.31 11.03 -2.32
N TYR A 105 19.18 9.77 -1.99
CA TYR A 105 18.28 8.84 -2.68
C TYR A 105 16.82 9.32 -2.65
N TYR A 106 16.34 9.74 -1.49
CA TYR A 106 15.00 10.28 -1.34
C TYR A 106 14.76 11.51 -2.24
N LYS A 107 15.72 12.43 -2.30
CA LYS A 107 15.62 13.60 -3.16
C LYS A 107 15.52 13.22 -4.63
N VAL A 108 16.38 12.32 -5.10
CA VAL A 108 16.37 11.83 -6.49
C VAL A 108 15.05 11.17 -6.84
N MET A 109 14.52 10.29 -5.97
CA MET A 109 13.25 9.62 -6.20
C MET A 109 12.07 10.60 -6.19
N ARG A 110 12.07 11.58 -5.28
CA ARG A 110 11.05 12.62 -5.21
C ARG A 110 11.00 13.47 -6.47
N GLU A 111 12.15 13.89 -7.00
CA GLU A 111 12.23 14.64 -8.26
C GLU A 111 11.76 13.81 -9.45
N GLY A 112 12.14 12.55 -9.52
CA GLY A 112 11.67 11.62 -10.56
C GLY A 112 10.14 11.47 -10.56
N LEU A 113 9.51 11.40 -9.40
CA LEU A 113 8.05 11.31 -9.27
C LEU A 113 7.32 12.59 -9.70
N LYS A 114 7.91 13.76 -9.48
CA LYS A 114 7.32 15.04 -9.92
C LYS A 114 7.33 15.18 -11.44
N ASN A 115 8.28 14.57 -12.10
CA ASN A 115 8.49 14.69 -13.55
C ASN A 115 7.90 13.51 -14.34
N ALA A 116 7.26 12.59 -13.63
CA ALA A 116 6.63 11.41 -14.22
C ALA A 116 5.22 11.70 -14.76
#